data_36da52ae65acd558017949bb92517f44
#
_entry.id   36da52ae65acd558017949bb92517f44
#
_cell.length_a   1.000
_cell.length_b   1.000
_cell.length_c   1.000
_cell.angle_alpha   90.00
_cell.angle_beta   90.00
_cell.angle_gamma   90.00
#
_symmetry.space_group_name_H-M   'P 1'
#
loop_
_entity.id
_entity.type
_entity.pdbx_description
1 polymer ?
#
loop_
_entity_poly.entity_id
_entity_poly.type
_entity_poly.pdbx_seq_one_letter_code
_entity_poly.pdbx_strand_id
1 'polypeptide(L)'
;IDIKLLNDLAGTSKKTLAPDINEFIIKNPKIGSLLRTIKESNLNEDQIRTIENSINRKKTKALIIAAGLGSRLKKHTQNLPKCMLDFGGKTLLQRQLEAYKDSGIEDISLIRGYKKEKIKYKGIKYFENTDFRNNNILNSIFYAEKVINGNIIISYSDILFDSSVVQRTLDSNHDISVVVDIDWRGYYVGRKDHPISEAENVIFNSNNEVLKIGKINKGNEEVH
;
A
#
# COMPACT_ATOMS: atom_id res chain seq x y z
N ILE A 1 3.60 24.72 2.98
CA ILE A 1 2.46 25.21 2.18
C ILE A 1 2.70 24.72 0.78
N ASP A 2 1.74 23.98 0.23
CA ASP A 2 1.81 23.46 -1.15
C ASP A 2 1.61 24.64 -2.13
N ILE A 3 2.69 24.99 -2.85
CA ILE A 3 2.69 26.09 -3.83
C ILE A 3 1.68 25.79 -4.97
N LYS A 4 1.48 24.52 -5.31
CA LYS A 4 0.52 24.13 -6.34
C LYS A 4 -0.91 24.44 -5.90
N LEU A 5 -1.26 24.08 -4.66
CA LEU A 5 -2.57 24.39 -4.08
C LEU A 5 -2.82 25.90 -4.04
N LEU A 6 -1.81 26.70 -3.69
CA LEU A 6 -1.92 28.17 -3.71
C LEU A 6 -2.16 28.72 -5.11
N ASN A 7 -1.49 28.17 -6.13
CA ASN A 7 -1.69 28.57 -7.52
C ASN A 7 -3.09 28.20 -8.02
N ASP A 8 -3.59 27.01 -7.68
CA ASP A 8 -4.93 26.57 -8.04
C ASP A 8 -6.00 27.44 -7.38
N LEU A 9 -5.85 27.75 -6.08
CA LEU A 9 -6.73 28.68 -5.36
C LEU A 9 -6.71 30.09 -5.95
N ALA A 10 -5.53 30.61 -6.31
CA ALA A 10 -5.39 31.92 -6.97
C ALA A 10 -6.06 31.93 -8.33
N GLY A 11 -5.93 30.87 -9.13
CA GLY A 11 -6.60 30.70 -10.41
C GLY A 11 -8.13 30.67 -10.24
N THR A 12 -8.64 29.96 -9.27
CA THR A 12 -10.06 29.89 -8.95
C THR A 12 -10.62 31.24 -8.56
N SER A 13 -9.91 31.99 -7.69
CA SER A 13 -10.29 33.34 -7.29
C SER A 13 -10.38 34.34 -8.47
N LYS A 14 -9.49 34.21 -9.44
CA LYS A 14 -9.47 35.02 -10.64
C LYS A 14 -10.36 34.49 -11.77
N LYS A 15 -11.07 33.38 -11.58
CA LYS A 15 -11.82 32.66 -12.62
C LYS A 15 -10.96 32.30 -13.85
N THR A 16 -9.69 32.05 -13.66
CA THR A 16 -8.72 31.64 -14.68
C THR A 16 -8.04 30.34 -14.27
N LEU A 17 -7.60 29.58 -15.25
CA LEU A 17 -6.78 28.41 -14.97
C LEU A 17 -5.38 28.84 -14.52
N ALA A 18 -4.75 28.04 -13.65
CA ALA A 18 -3.35 28.22 -13.32
C ALA A 18 -2.49 28.13 -14.59
N PRO A 19 -1.42 28.95 -14.71
CA PRO A 19 -0.64 29.08 -15.96
C PRO A 19 -0.09 27.73 -16.46
N ASP A 20 0.39 26.88 -15.58
CA ASP A 20 0.92 25.54 -15.89
C ASP A 20 -0.18 24.60 -16.43
N ILE A 21 -1.39 24.67 -15.90
CA ILE A 21 -2.54 23.91 -16.38
C ILE A 21 -2.97 24.40 -17.77
N ASN A 22 -3.01 25.71 -17.96
CA ASN A 22 -3.37 26.31 -19.26
C ASN A 22 -2.36 25.91 -20.35
N GLU A 23 -1.06 26.01 -20.06
CA GLU A 23 0.00 25.60 -20.97
C GLU A 23 -0.08 24.10 -21.31
N PHE A 24 -0.36 23.25 -20.30
CA PHE A 24 -0.54 21.82 -20.48
C PHE A 24 -1.71 21.50 -21.41
N ILE A 25 -2.85 22.17 -21.25
CA ILE A 25 -4.04 21.99 -22.12
C ILE A 25 -3.72 22.39 -23.55
N ILE A 26 -3.04 23.53 -23.75
CA ILE A 26 -2.65 24.05 -25.08
C ILE A 26 -1.74 23.02 -25.78
N LYS A 27 -0.76 22.49 -25.08
CA LYS A 27 0.17 21.49 -25.63
C LYS A 27 -0.48 20.11 -25.89
N ASN A 28 -1.65 19.85 -25.30
CA ASN A 28 -2.34 18.57 -25.39
C ASN A 28 -3.82 18.73 -25.79
N PRO A 29 -4.15 18.95 -27.07
CA PRO A 29 -5.52 19.24 -27.52
C PRO A 29 -6.56 18.19 -27.11
N LYS A 30 -6.16 16.90 -26.96
CA LYS A 30 -7.04 15.85 -26.46
C LYS A 30 -7.52 16.09 -25.03
N ILE A 31 -6.73 16.78 -24.21
CA ILE A 31 -7.12 17.15 -22.84
C ILE A 31 -8.23 18.20 -22.88
N GLY A 32 -8.11 19.19 -23.77
CA GLY A 32 -9.17 20.17 -23.96
C GLY A 32 -10.50 19.56 -24.42
N SER A 33 -10.45 18.53 -25.30
CA SER A 33 -11.63 17.77 -25.69
C SER A 33 -12.22 16.98 -24.53
N LEU A 34 -11.39 16.29 -23.74
CA LEU A 34 -11.82 15.55 -22.55
C LEU A 34 -12.51 16.47 -21.53
N LEU A 35 -11.93 17.65 -21.25
CA LEU A 35 -12.54 18.61 -20.33
C LEU A 35 -13.90 19.13 -20.81
N ARG A 36 -14.10 19.31 -22.13
CA ARG A 36 -15.42 19.65 -22.68
C ARG A 36 -16.43 18.51 -22.46
N THR A 37 -16.03 17.27 -22.76
CA THR A 37 -16.88 16.10 -22.51
C THR A 37 -17.28 16.00 -21.04
N ILE A 38 -16.33 16.18 -20.10
CA ILE A 38 -16.61 16.18 -18.66
C ILE A 38 -17.62 17.28 -18.30
N LYS A 39 -17.42 18.49 -18.81
CA LYS A 39 -18.35 19.61 -18.59
C LYS A 39 -19.75 19.32 -19.12
N GLU A 40 -19.87 18.78 -20.34
CA GLU A 40 -21.14 18.44 -20.99
C GLU A 40 -21.86 17.29 -20.31
N SER A 41 -21.13 16.39 -19.65
CA SER A 41 -21.68 15.24 -18.95
C SER A 41 -22.31 15.57 -17.59
N ASN A 42 -22.22 16.83 -17.11
CA ASN A 42 -22.76 17.27 -15.81
C ASN A 42 -22.48 16.29 -14.67
N LEU A 43 -21.20 15.86 -14.56
CA LEU A 43 -20.79 14.88 -13.55
C LEU A 43 -21.08 15.42 -12.14
N ASN A 44 -21.65 14.57 -11.29
CA ASN A 44 -21.76 14.85 -9.87
C ASN A 44 -20.41 14.64 -9.15
N GLU A 45 -20.34 15.04 -7.89
CA GLU A 45 -19.12 14.94 -7.08
C GLU A 45 -18.60 13.50 -6.97
N ASP A 46 -19.49 12.51 -6.83
CA ASP A 46 -19.10 11.10 -6.75
C ASP A 46 -18.47 10.58 -8.04
N GLN A 47 -19.00 11.03 -9.19
CA GLN A 47 -18.45 10.66 -10.50
C GLN A 47 -17.09 11.32 -10.72
N ILE A 48 -16.91 12.59 -10.33
CA ILE A 48 -15.63 13.28 -10.38
C ILE A 48 -14.61 12.56 -9.50
N ARG A 49 -14.99 12.23 -8.27
CA ARG A 49 -14.17 11.46 -7.33
C ARG A 49 -13.78 10.08 -7.90
N THR A 50 -14.68 9.41 -8.60
CA THR A 50 -14.39 8.14 -9.27
C THR A 50 -13.30 8.28 -10.33
N ILE A 51 -13.35 9.36 -11.12
CA ILE A 51 -12.33 9.67 -12.14
C ILE A 51 -10.98 9.99 -11.47
N GLU A 52 -10.96 10.82 -10.44
CA GLU A 52 -9.77 11.14 -9.67
C GLU A 52 -9.12 9.90 -9.07
N ASN A 53 -9.91 9.04 -8.43
CA ASN A 53 -9.45 7.78 -7.88
C ASN A 53 -8.86 6.87 -8.97
N SER A 54 -9.48 6.79 -10.14
CA SER A 54 -8.97 6.01 -11.28
C SER A 54 -7.59 6.50 -11.74
N ILE A 55 -7.38 7.81 -11.78
CA ILE A 55 -6.09 8.41 -12.13
C ILE A 55 -5.04 8.15 -11.03
N ASN A 56 -5.43 8.31 -9.78
CA ASN A 56 -4.55 8.11 -8.62
C ASN A 56 -4.14 6.63 -8.47
N ARG A 57 -5.05 5.70 -8.71
CA ARG A 57 -4.75 4.25 -8.73
C ARG A 57 -3.63 3.90 -9.71
N LYS A 58 -3.66 4.46 -10.92
CA LYS A 58 -2.59 4.24 -11.93
C LYS A 58 -1.23 4.79 -11.52
N LYS A 59 -1.20 5.76 -10.61
CA LYS A 59 0.04 6.35 -10.07
C LYS A 59 0.50 5.67 -8.79
N THR A 60 -0.36 4.89 -8.13
CA THR A 60 -0.01 4.21 -6.89
C THR A 60 0.91 3.05 -7.17
N LYS A 61 1.94 2.92 -6.35
CA LYS A 61 2.94 1.85 -6.40
C LYS A 61 2.70 0.87 -5.26
N ALA A 62 3.18 -0.36 -5.41
CA ALA A 62 3.27 -1.31 -4.31
C ALA A 62 4.73 -1.61 -3.96
N LEU A 63 5.03 -1.68 -2.67
CA LEU A 63 6.32 -2.12 -2.13
C LEU A 63 6.09 -3.29 -1.18
N ILE A 64 6.61 -4.46 -1.54
CA ILE A 64 6.46 -5.68 -0.75
C ILE A 64 7.78 -5.97 -0.03
N ILE A 65 7.72 -6.18 1.29
CA ILE A 65 8.89 -6.50 2.12
C ILE A 65 9.00 -8.01 2.28
N ALA A 66 9.97 -8.62 1.63
CA ALA A 66 10.18 -10.07 1.57
C ALA A 66 11.63 -10.49 1.93
N ALA A 67 12.32 -9.70 2.74
CA ALA A 67 13.73 -9.95 3.07
C ALA A 67 13.96 -10.91 4.24
N GLY A 68 12.94 -11.14 5.10
CA GLY A 68 13.06 -11.84 6.35
C GLY A 68 13.40 -13.33 6.25
N LEU A 69 14.05 -13.86 7.29
CA LEU A 69 14.47 -15.27 7.38
C LEU A 69 13.32 -16.27 7.50
N GLY A 70 12.18 -15.86 8.07
CA GLY A 70 11.06 -16.76 8.33
C GLY A 70 11.41 -17.90 9.30
N SER A 71 12.42 -17.73 10.16
CA SER A 71 13.03 -18.76 11.02
C SER A 71 12.03 -19.53 11.88
N ARG A 72 10.93 -18.91 12.28
CA ARG A 72 9.87 -19.51 13.11
C ARG A 72 9.16 -20.69 12.43
N LEU A 73 9.11 -20.70 11.09
CA LEU A 73 8.51 -21.80 10.31
C LEU A 73 9.45 -22.99 10.11
N LYS A 74 10.65 -22.94 10.73
CA LYS A 74 11.62 -24.05 10.81
C LYS A 74 11.83 -24.74 9.44
N LYS A 75 11.44 -26.01 9.32
CA LYS A 75 11.65 -26.83 8.13
C LYS A 75 11.01 -26.25 6.85
N HIS A 76 9.91 -25.50 6.99
CA HIS A 76 9.18 -24.96 5.83
C HIS A 76 9.91 -23.81 5.14
N THR A 77 10.75 -23.08 5.88
CA THR A 77 11.51 -21.95 5.34
C THR A 77 13.01 -22.21 5.23
N GLN A 78 13.43 -23.44 5.49
CA GLN A 78 14.84 -23.82 5.41
C GLN A 78 15.44 -23.59 4.01
N ASN A 79 14.67 -23.85 2.95
CA ASN A 79 15.08 -23.75 1.56
C ASN A 79 14.28 -22.73 0.72
N LEU A 80 13.27 -22.09 1.31
CA LEU A 80 12.40 -21.13 0.64
C LEU A 80 12.14 -19.92 1.53
N PRO A 81 12.06 -18.70 0.97
CA PRO A 81 11.54 -17.55 1.69
C PRO A 81 10.07 -17.78 2.06
N LYS A 82 9.62 -17.22 3.17
CA LYS A 82 8.24 -17.38 3.67
C LYS A 82 7.18 -17.04 2.61
N CYS A 83 7.41 -15.97 1.84
CA CYS A 83 6.50 -15.53 0.79
C CYS A 83 6.35 -16.52 -0.38
N MET A 84 7.27 -17.47 -0.51
CA MET A 84 7.26 -18.51 -1.55
C MET A 84 6.61 -19.83 -1.09
N LEU A 85 6.10 -19.89 0.13
CA LEU A 85 5.33 -21.04 0.58
C LEU A 85 4.03 -21.16 -0.22
N ASP A 86 3.73 -22.39 -0.64
CA ASP A 86 2.48 -22.71 -1.32
C ASP A 86 1.29 -22.62 -0.36
N PHE A 87 0.24 -21.97 -0.82
CA PHE A 87 -1.01 -21.80 -0.10
C PHE A 87 -2.19 -22.09 -1.05
N GLY A 88 -2.52 -23.36 -1.20
CA GLY A 88 -3.59 -23.80 -2.09
C GLY A 88 -3.25 -23.60 -3.57
N GLY A 89 -2.08 -24.09 -4.00
CA GLY A 89 -1.63 -24.07 -5.41
C GLY A 89 -1.01 -22.77 -5.89
N LYS A 90 -0.90 -21.74 -5.03
CA LYS A 90 -0.22 -20.48 -5.32
C LYS A 90 0.63 -20.06 -4.13
N THR A 91 1.75 -19.40 -4.38
CA THR A 91 2.55 -18.84 -3.29
C THR A 91 1.86 -17.64 -2.64
N LEU A 92 2.21 -17.34 -1.38
CA LEU A 92 1.71 -16.13 -0.71
C LEU A 92 1.98 -14.88 -1.55
N LEU A 93 3.21 -14.77 -2.06
CA LEU A 93 3.61 -13.64 -2.90
C LEU A 93 2.77 -13.55 -4.19
N GLN A 94 2.51 -14.69 -4.84
CA GLN A 94 1.70 -14.71 -6.05
C GLN A 94 0.30 -14.16 -5.79
N ARG A 95 -0.34 -14.54 -4.67
CA ARG A 95 -1.66 -14.03 -4.29
C ARG A 95 -1.66 -12.52 -4.08
N GLN A 96 -0.62 -11.98 -3.41
CA GLN A 96 -0.47 -10.54 -3.24
C GLN A 96 -0.29 -9.82 -4.58
N LEU A 97 0.57 -10.36 -5.47
CA LEU A 97 0.78 -9.79 -6.80
C LEU A 97 -0.49 -9.76 -7.64
N GLU A 98 -1.31 -10.81 -7.55
CA GLU A 98 -2.62 -10.86 -8.20
C GLU A 98 -3.55 -9.79 -7.61
N ALA A 99 -3.69 -9.70 -6.28
CA ALA A 99 -4.51 -8.71 -5.62
C ALA A 99 -4.14 -7.26 -6.01
N TYR A 100 -2.86 -6.95 -6.11
CA TYR A 100 -2.40 -5.64 -6.58
C TYR A 100 -2.76 -5.39 -8.04
N LYS A 101 -2.50 -6.35 -8.94
CA LYS A 101 -2.81 -6.23 -10.37
C LYS A 101 -4.31 -6.11 -10.63
N ASP A 102 -5.12 -6.91 -9.95
CA ASP A 102 -6.58 -6.86 -10.02
C ASP A 102 -7.14 -5.51 -9.54
N SER A 103 -6.36 -4.81 -8.72
CA SER A 103 -6.66 -3.44 -8.26
C SER A 103 -6.08 -2.34 -9.16
N GLY A 104 -5.44 -2.69 -10.29
CA GLY A 104 -4.87 -1.75 -11.24
C GLY A 104 -3.48 -1.22 -10.86
N ILE A 105 -2.79 -1.82 -9.88
CA ILE A 105 -1.42 -1.46 -9.50
C ILE A 105 -0.44 -2.30 -10.31
N GLU A 106 0.27 -1.65 -11.24
CA GLU A 106 1.24 -2.31 -12.13
C GLU A 106 2.70 -2.06 -11.68
N ASP A 107 2.97 -0.92 -11.05
CA ASP A 107 4.32 -0.58 -10.55
C ASP A 107 4.55 -1.25 -9.19
N ILE A 108 5.07 -2.47 -9.23
CA ILE A 108 5.32 -3.29 -8.05
C ILE A 108 6.82 -3.44 -7.83
N SER A 109 7.25 -3.11 -6.63
CA SER A 109 8.63 -3.28 -6.14
C SER A 109 8.66 -4.30 -5.00
N LEU A 110 9.75 -5.04 -4.89
CA LEU A 110 9.91 -6.05 -3.85
C LEU A 110 11.32 -5.99 -3.27
N ILE A 111 11.40 -5.91 -1.95
CA ILE A 111 12.66 -6.01 -1.22
C ILE A 111 12.86 -7.46 -0.82
N ARG A 112 13.91 -8.07 -1.33
CA ARG A 112 14.28 -9.47 -1.05
C ARG A 112 15.63 -9.56 -0.34
N GLY A 113 15.81 -10.60 0.44
CA GLY A 113 17.05 -10.85 1.19
C GLY A 113 17.33 -12.35 1.27
N TYR A 114 16.77 -13.01 2.27
CA TYR A 114 16.94 -14.46 2.44
C TYR A 114 16.45 -15.25 1.22
N LYS A 115 17.31 -16.12 0.69
CA LYS A 115 17.01 -16.97 -0.48
C LYS A 115 16.43 -16.19 -1.67
N LYS A 116 16.94 -14.97 -1.89
CA LYS A 116 16.47 -14.05 -2.94
C LYS A 116 16.40 -14.67 -4.34
N GLU A 117 17.26 -15.63 -4.62
CA GLU A 117 17.31 -16.36 -5.90
C GLU A 117 16.06 -17.22 -6.17
N LYS A 118 15.27 -17.50 -5.15
CA LYS A 118 14.00 -18.23 -5.25
C LYS A 118 12.82 -17.34 -5.63
N ILE A 119 12.97 -16.02 -5.51
CA ILE A 119 11.90 -15.05 -5.83
C ILE A 119 12.16 -14.51 -7.24
N LYS A 120 11.39 -15.02 -8.22
CA LYS A 120 11.53 -14.65 -9.63
C LYS A 120 10.16 -14.46 -10.28
N TYR A 121 9.67 -13.23 -10.32
CA TYR A 121 8.46 -12.84 -11.01
C TYR A 121 8.77 -11.80 -12.09
N LYS A 122 8.13 -11.91 -13.25
CA LYS A 122 8.29 -10.93 -14.32
C LYS A 122 7.57 -9.63 -13.97
N GLY A 123 8.12 -8.49 -14.40
CA GLY A 123 7.51 -7.17 -14.22
C GLY A 123 7.63 -6.59 -12.80
N ILE A 124 8.47 -7.18 -11.95
CA ILE A 124 8.72 -6.70 -10.58
C ILE A 124 10.10 -6.03 -10.53
N LYS A 125 10.16 -4.86 -9.88
CA LYS A 125 11.44 -4.21 -9.54
C LYS A 125 11.99 -4.81 -8.25
N TYR A 126 13.21 -5.31 -8.28
CA TYR A 126 13.82 -5.95 -7.12
C TYR A 126 14.84 -5.04 -6.46
N PHE A 127 14.75 -4.96 -5.13
CA PHE A 127 15.74 -4.36 -4.24
C PHE A 127 16.30 -5.44 -3.33
N GLU A 128 17.58 -5.35 -3.02
CA GLU A 128 18.26 -6.37 -2.24
C GLU A 128 18.70 -5.85 -0.90
N ASN A 129 18.07 -6.34 0.18
CA ASN A 129 18.56 -6.13 1.52
C ASN A 129 19.69 -7.12 1.79
N THR A 130 20.93 -6.65 1.76
CA THR A 130 22.12 -7.46 1.99
C THR A 130 22.36 -7.76 3.46
N ASP A 131 21.78 -6.94 4.35
CA ASP A 131 21.93 -7.08 5.81
C ASP A 131 20.65 -7.62 6.50
N PHE A 132 19.85 -8.40 5.78
CA PHE A 132 18.58 -8.94 6.25
C PHE A 132 18.64 -9.75 7.55
N ARG A 133 19.83 -10.14 8.00
CA ARG A 133 20.05 -10.90 9.25
C ARG A 133 20.10 -10.00 10.49
N ASN A 134 20.57 -8.77 10.33
CA ASN A 134 20.95 -7.88 11.43
C ASN A 134 20.11 -6.59 11.46
N ASN A 135 19.19 -6.41 10.51
CA ASN A 135 18.38 -5.19 10.47
C ASN A 135 16.89 -5.45 10.73
N ASN A 136 16.17 -4.39 10.99
CA ASN A 136 14.72 -4.41 11.20
C ASN A 136 13.98 -4.09 9.89
N ILE A 137 12.64 -4.11 9.98
CA ILE A 137 11.75 -3.88 8.85
C ILE A 137 11.92 -2.47 8.29
N LEU A 138 12.03 -1.45 9.16
CA LEU A 138 12.19 -0.06 8.72
C LEU A 138 13.48 0.10 7.92
N ASN A 139 14.59 -0.46 8.39
CA ASN A 139 15.84 -0.44 7.66
C ASN A 139 15.72 -1.19 6.31
N SER A 140 14.92 -2.27 6.27
CA SER A 140 14.66 -2.97 5.01
C SER A 140 13.99 -2.04 3.98
N ILE A 141 13.06 -1.19 4.39
CA ILE A 141 12.35 -0.26 3.50
C ILE A 141 13.34 0.69 2.80
N PHE A 142 14.36 1.18 3.50
CA PHE A 142 15.36 2.09 2.93
C PHE A 142 16.20 1.52 1.79
N TYR A 143 16.29 0.20 1.64
CA TYR A 143 16.90 -0.40 0.44
C TYR A 143 16.12 -0.07 -0.84
N ALA A 144 14.85 0.30 -0.72
CA ALA A 144 13.98 0.72 -1.81
C ALA A 144 13.63 2.22 -1.76
N GLU A 145 14.39 3.06 -1.06
CA GLU A 145 14.11 4.49 -0.87
C GLU A 145 13.79 5.21 -2.20
N LYS A 146 14.48 4.85 -3.27
CA LYS A 146 14.32 5.47 -4.60
C LYS A 146 12.91 5.36 -5.18
N VAL A 147 12.11 4.41 -4.72
CA VAL A 147 10.71 4.24 -5.18
C VAL A 147 9.69 4.79 -4.20
N ILE A 148 10.11 5.21 -3.01
CA ILE A 148 9.25 5.79 -1.98
C ILE A 148 9.00 7.27 -2.31
N ASN A 149 8.15 7.50 -3.30
CA ASN A 149 7.69 8.82 -3.68
C ASN A 149 6.27 8.73 -4.25
N GLY A 150 5.45 9.75 -4.03
CA GLY A 150 4.03 9.74 -4.39
C GLY A 150 3.24 8.69 -3.60
N ASN A 151 2.15 8.21 -4.18
CA ASN A 151 1.28 7.23 -3.52
C ASN A 151 1.91 5.83 -3.55
N ILE A 152 2.01 5.21 -2.37
CA ILE A 152 2.60 3.88 -2.22
C ILE A 152 1.85 3.05 -1.19
N ILE A 153 1.59 1.79 -1.51
CA ILE A 153 1.11 0.79 -0.56
C ILE A 153 2.29 -0.10 -0.16
N ILE A 154 2.56 -0.19 1.12
CA ILE A 154 3.62 -1.04 1.67
C ILE A 154 2.98 -2.24 2.35
N SER A 155 3.42 -3.45 2.01
CA SER A 155 2.93 -4.68 2.63
C SER A 155 4.06 -5.61 3.05
N TYR A 156 3.79 -6.42 4.07
CA TYR A 156 4.59 -7.59 4.38
C TYR A 156 4.26 -8.71 3.41
N SER A 157 5.26 -9.49 3.05
CA SER A 157 5.10 -10.61 2.10
C SER A 157 4.49 -11.87 2.69
N ASP A 158 4.18 -11.88 3.97
CA ASP A 158 3.69 -13.03 4.73
C ASP A 158 2.24 -12.88 5.22
N ILE A 159 1.54 -11.90 4.70
CA ILE A 159 0.11 -11.67 4.91
C ILE A 159 -0.69 -12.06 3.67
N LEU A 160 -1.95 -12.42 3.86
CA LEU A 160 -2.91 -12.64 2.78
C LEU A 160 -3.97 -11.57 2.81
N PHE A 161 -4.25 -11.04 1.65
CA PHE A 161 -5.36 -10.12 1.40
C PHE A 161 -5.83 -10.29 -0.05
N ASP A 162 -7.04 -9.91 -0.31
CA ASP A 162 -7.62 -9.86 -1.65
C ASP A 162 -7.64 -8.44 -2.22
N SER A 163 -8.10 -8.31 -3.46
CA SER A 163 -8.19 -7.02 -4.13
C SER A 163 -9.14 -6.04 -3.45
N SER A 164 -10.14 -6.51 -2.67
CA SER A 164 -11.08 -5.62 -1.97
C SER A 164 -10.38 -4.81 -0.86
N VAL A 165 -9.39 -5.39 -0.20
CA VAL A 165 -8.55 -4.70 0.80
C VAL A 165 -7.72 -3.61 0.12
N VAL A 166 -7.10 -3.95 -1.02
CA VAL A 166 -6.32 -2.97 -1.80
C VAL A 166 -7.22 -1.83 -2.29
N GLN A 167 -8.42 -2.15 -2.81
CA GLN A 167 -9.37 -1.14 -3.26
C GLN A 167 -9.75 -0.16 -2.15
N ARG A 168 -10.12 -0.67 -0.96
CA ARG A 168 -10.44 0.18 0.20
C ARG A 168 -9.26 1.07 0.62
N THR A 169 -8.03 0.55 0.51
CA THR A 169 -6.84 1.34 0.80
C THR A 169 -6.65 2.47 -0.22
N LEU A 170 -6.91 2.19 -1.50
CA LEU A 170 -6.83 3.17 -2.58
C LEU A 170 -7.93 4.25 -2.49
N ASP A 171 -9.07 3.90 -1.90
CA ASP A 171 -10.20 4.83 -1.70
C ASP A 171 -10.02 5.75 -0.49
N SER A 172 -8.98 5.52 0.32
CA SER A 172 -8.66 6.40 1.44
C SER A 172 -8.15 7.77 0.95
N ASN A 173 -8.66 8.83 1.57
CA ASN A 173 -8.28 10.21 1.26
C ASN A 173 -7.27 10.78 2.29
N HIS A 174 -6.71 9.93 3.15
CA HIS A 174 -5.77 10.35 4.18
C HIS A 174 -4.32 10.20 3.67
N ASP A 175 -3.44 11.06 4.18
CA ASP A 175 -2.00 11.02 3.83
C ASP A 175 -1.34 9.69 4.26
N ILE A 176 -1.81 9.12 5.38
CA ILE A 176 -1.34 7.83 5.90
C ILE A 176 -2.55 7.00 6.30
N SER A 177 -2.63 5.78 5.78
CA SER A 177 -3.67 4.82 6.11
C SER A 177 -3.07 3.49 6.55
N VAL A 178 -3.65 2.88 7.57
CA VAL A 178 -3.24 1.58 8.09
C VAL A 178 -4.37 0.58 7.93
N VAL A 179 -4.07 -0.56 7.30
CA VAL A 179 -5.02 -1.68 7.21
C VAL A 179 -4.95 -2.49 8.49
N VAL A 180 -6.09 -2.71 9.13
CA VAL A 180 -6.22 -3.48 10.36
C VAL A 180 -7.20 -4.63 10.18
N ASP A 181 -6.94 -5.75 10.84
CA ASP A 181 -7.86 -6.88 10.93
C ASP A 181 -8.61 -6.78 12.25
N ILE A 182 -9.90 -6.52 12.20
CA ILE A 182 -10.74 -6.37 13.40
C ILE A 182 -11.08 -7.71 14.05
N ASP A 183 -10.98 -8.82 13.30
CA ASP A 183 -11.29 -10.18 13.77
C ASP A 183 -10.04 -10.96 14.21
N TRP A 184 -8.91 -10.28 14.34
CA TRP A 184 -7.59 -10.86 14.60
C TRP A 184 -7.49 -11.73 15.85
N ARG A 185 -8.30 -11.47 16.90
CA ARG A 185 -8.25 -12.19 18.19
C ARG A 185 -8.50 -13.68 18.03
N GLY A 186 -9.37 -14.08 17.10
CA GLY A 186 -9.67 -15.48 16.81
C GLY A 186 -8.44 -16.28 16.38
N TYR A 187 -7.47 -15.65 15.73
CA TYR A 187 -6.24 -16.31 15.30
C TYR A 187 -5.29 -16.67 16.45
N TYR A 188 -5.48 -16.09 17.62
CA TYR A 188 -4.64 -16.34 18.80
C TYR A 188 -5.19 -17.43 19.73
N VAL A 189 -6.42 -17.90 19.51
CA VAL A 189 -7.02 -18.95 20.33
C VAL A 189 -6.21 -20.25 20.20
N GLY A 190 -5.70 -20.77 21.33
CA GLY A 190 -4.91 -22.00 21.37
C GLY A 190 -3.46 -21.87 20.89
N ARG A 191 -2.97 -20.70 20.50
CA ARG A 191 -1.56 -20.48 20.14
C ARG A 191 -0.67 -20.55 21.37
N LYS A 192 0.32 -21.43 21.30
CA LYS A 192 1.40 -21.53 22.31
C LYS A 192 2.64 -20.73 21.89
N ASP A 193 2.98 -20.79 20.61
CA ASP A 193 4.02 -19.96 20.00
C ASP A 193 3.35 -18.63 19.54
N HIS A 194 3.92 -17.49 19.88
CA HIS A 194 3.35 -16.15 19.70
C HIS A 194 2.05 -15.94 20.49
N PRO A 195 2.16 -15.72 21.79
CA PRO A 195 1.00 -15.39 22.61
C PRO A 195 0.42 -14.02 22.21
N ILE A 196 -0.83 -13.80 22.57
CA ILE A 196 -1.56 -12.56 22.27
C ILE A 196 -0.80 -11.27 22.71
N SER A 197 0.06 -11.39 23.73
CA SER A 197 0.91 -10.26 24.20
C SER A 197 1.96 -9.81 23.19
N GLU A 198 2.20 -10.59 22.13
CA GLU A 198 3.10 -10.21 21.04
C GLU A 198 2.37 -9.54 19.86
N ALA A 199 1.04 -9.48 19.89
CA ALA A 199 0.26 -8.81 18.88
C ALA A 199 0.53 -7.31 18.88
N GLU A 200 0.65 -6.74 17.70
CA GLU A 200 0.65 -5.29 17.51
C GLU A 200 -0.79 -4.86 17.31
N ASN A 201 -1.24 -3.89 18.11
CA ASN A 201 -2.60 -3.40 18.09
C ASN A 201 -2.65 -1.98 17.57
N VAL A 202 -3.78 -1.66 16.99
CA VAL A 202 -4.13 -0.31 16.58
C VAL A 202 -5.36 0.09 17.39
N ILE A 203 -5.28 1.22 18.09
CA ILE A 203 -6.40 1.86 18.75
C ILE A 203 -6.84 2.99 17.85
N PHE A 204 -8.14 3.03 17.54
CA PHE A 204 -8.75 4.06 16.70
C PHE A 204 -10.08 4.53 17.30
N ASN A 205 -10.48 5.74 16.97
CA ASN A 205 -11.73 6.32 17.41
C ASN A 205 -12.91 5.95 16.47
N SER A 206 -14.10 6.44 16.78
CA SER A 206 -15.32 6.23 15.97
C SER A 206 -15.24 6.77 14.54
N ASN A 207 -14.28 7.66 14.26
CA ASN A 207 -14.04 8.21 12.93
C ASN A 207 -12.95 7.43 12.17
N ASN A 208 -12.51 6.27 12.72
CA ASN A 208 -11.39 5.48 12.21
C ASN A 208 -10.03 6.21 12.21
N GLU A 209 -9.87 7.25 13.02
CA GLU A 209 -8.57 7.91 13.19
C GLU A 209 -7.72 7.11 14.16
N VAL A 210 -6.48 6.80 13.75
CA VAL A 210 -5.54 6.03 14.56
C VAL A 210 -5.03 6.90 15.73
N LEU A 211 -5.27 6.44 16.94
CA LEU A 211 -4.82 7.10 18.17
C LEU A 211 -3.52 6.52 18.69
N LYS A 212 -3.31 5.21 18.52
CA LYS A 212 -2.11 4.53 19.02
C LYS A 212 -1.84 3.26 18.23
N ILE A 213 -0.57 2.97 18.00
CA ILE A 213 -0.07 1.69 17.46
C ILE A 213 0.97 1.14 18.42
N GLY A 214 0.91 -0.15 18.74
CA GLY A 214 1.92 -0.80 19.57
C GLY A 214 1.48 -2.12 20.16
N LYS A 215 2.33 -2.68 21.03
CA LYS A 215 2.02 -3.92 21.74
C LYS A 215 0.97 -3.69 22.83
N ILE A 216 0.16 -4.72 23.10
CA ILE A 216 -0.78 -4.70 24.23
C ILE A 216 0.02 -4.58 25.54
N ASN A 217 -0.13 -3.47 26.24
CA ASN A 217 0.29 -3.40 27.63
C ASN A 217 -0.70 -4.22 28.48
N LYS A 218 -0.21 -4.99 29.45
CA LYS A 218 -1.00 -5.87 30.34
C LYS A 218 -1.97 -5.15 31.30
N GLY A 219 -2.42 -3.94 30.97
CA GLY A 219 -3.37 -3.15 31.73
C GLY A 219 -4.56 -2.77 30.87
N ASN A 220 -5.73 -3.31 31.20
CA ASN A 220 -7.10 -2.89 30.86
C ASN A 220 -7.28 -1.75 29.84
N GLU A 221 -6.89 -1.92 28.61
CA GLU A 221 -7.38 -1.09 27.53
C GLU A 221 -8.21 -1.98 26.61
N GLU A 222 -9.50 -1.76 26.57
CA GLU A 222 -10.36 -2.33 25.54
C GLU A 222 -9.84 -1.84 24.20
N VAL A 223 -9.33 -2.79 23.44
CA VAL A 223 -8.87 -2.55 22.07
C VAL A 223 -10.07 -2.80 21.17
N HIS A 224 -10.59 -1.75 20.63
CA HIS A 224 -11.56 -1.80 19.55
C HIS A 224 -10.84 -1.69 18.22
#